data_ec076d57bcd30c15de47081b1fa818af
#
_entry.id   ec076d57bcd30c15de47081b1fa818af
#
_cell.length_a   1.000
_cell.length_b   1.000
_cell.length_c   1.000
_cell.angle_alpha   90.00
_cell.angle_beta   90.00
_cell.angle_gamma   90.00
#
_symmetry.space_group_name_H-M   'P 1'
#
loop_
_entity.id
_entity.type
_entity.pdbx_description
1 polymer ?
#
loop_
_entity_poly.entity_id
_entity_poly.type
_entity_poly.pdbx_seq_one_letter_code
_entity_poly.pdbx_strand_id
1 'polypeptide(L)'
;MSELWTLENIDADGAIREASDAVGDTRMDFFKKAAVGGGTLVAGGALMGGLPALAAATTRKSKKNDTAILKFALTLEYLEAAFYNEAVNGGALSGEVLEAAKIVQAHENTHVKTLKTLVKLKSPTFDFQNTTKDQATFIATAQKLEDTGVKAYSGQAPNILQPTVLAAATSILTVEARHASRFRTLNGANFAPAAFDKPASMKAILKAVKATGFITG
;
A
#
# COMPACT_ATOMS: atom_id res chain seq x y z
N MET A 1 -26.00 -20.38 -14.45
CA MET A 1 -24.93 -20.52 -13.47
C MET A 1 -24.76 -19.21 -12.70
N SER A 2 -25.79 -18.67 -12.04
CA SER A 2 -25.78 -17.40 -11.32
C SER A 2 -26.39 -17.47 -9.90
N GLU A 3 -26.63 -18.66 -9.36
CA GLU A 3 -27.33 -18.83 -8.07
C GLU A 3 -26.42 -19.20 -6.89
N LEU A 4 -25.09 -19.25 -7.08
CA LEU A 4 -24.16 -19.74 -6.05
C LEU A 4 -23.74 -18.68 -5.01
N TRP A 5 -24.11 -17.41 -5.19
CA TRP A 5 -23.62 -16.31 -4.34
C TRP A 5 -24.76 -15.42 -3.83
N THR A 6 -25.89 -16.02 -3.44
CA THR A 6 -26.94 -15.28 -2.71
C THR A 6 -26.62 -15.25 -1.22
N LEU A 7 -27.13 -14.23 -0.52
CA LEU A 7 -26.93 -14.11 0.93
C LEU A 7 -27.50 -15.34 1.67
N GLU A 8 -28.59 -15.92 1.15
CA GLU A 8 -29.19 -17.15 1.68
C GLU A 8 -28.25 -18.36 1.61
N ASN A 9 -27.43 -18.45 0.55
CA ASN A 9 -26.50 -19.57 0.36
C ASN A 9 -25.20 -19.40 1.16
N ILE A 10 -24.81 -18.15 1.45
CA ILE A 10 -23.58 -17.84 2.19
C ILE A 10 -23.86 -17.80 3.70
N ASP A 11 -25.05 -17.35 4.08
CA ASP A 11 -25.48 -17.17 5.48
C ASP A 11 -26.52 -18.26 5.84
N ALA A 12 -26.17 -19.51 5.55
CA ALA A 12 -27.08 -20.64 5.76
C ALA A 12 -27.47 -20.84 7.23
N ASP A 13 -26.64 -20.44 8.16
CA ASP A 13 -26.91 -20.45 9.62
C ASP A 13 -27.50 -19.14 10.15
N GLY A 14 -27.65 -18.11 9.30
CA GLY A 14 -28.24 -16.82 9.67
C GLY A 14 -27.33 -15.91 10.51
N ALA A 15 -26.10 -16.33 10.82
CA ALA A 15 -25.20 -15.64 11.72
C ALA A 15 -24.82 -14.22 11.24
N ILE A 16 -24.71 -14.01 9.93
CA ILE A 16 -24.41 -12.70 9.35
C ILE A 16 -25.61 -11.76 9.47
N ARG A 17 -26.83 -12.27 9.26
CA ARG A 17 -28.07 -11.51 9.43
C ARG A 17 -28.29 -11.15 10.90
N GLU A 18 -28.14 -12.12 11.79
CA GLU A 18 -28.29 -11.94 13.23
C GLU A 18 -27.27 -10.92 13.78
N ALA A 19 -26.01 -10.97 13.32
CA ALA A 19 -24.99 -10.00 13.66
C ALA A 19 -25.31 -8.60 13.10
N SER A 20 -25.89 -8.51 11.88
CA SER A 20 -26.35 -7.25 11.30
C SER A 20 -27.50 -6.61 12.05
N ASP A 21 -28.47 -7.44 12.46
CA ASP A 21 -29.64 -6.99 13.22
C ASP A 21 -29.29 -6.59 14.67
N ALA A 22 -28.35 -7.31 15.30
CA ALA A 22 -27.84 -7.00 16.63
C ALA A 22 -27.09 -5.66 16.71
N VAL A 23 -26.46 -5.24 15.62
CA VAL A 23 -25.79 -3.93 15.54
C VAL A 23 -26.77 -2.78 15.30
N GLY A 24 -28.00 -3.07 14.83
CA GLY A 24 -29.07 -2.08 14.61
C GLY A 24 -28.75 -0.99 13.58
N ASP A 25 -27.65 -1.13 12.88
CA ASP A 25 -27.15 -0.13 11.92
C ASP A 25 -27.02 -0.73 10.52
N THR A 26 -27.59 -0.05 9.55
CA THR A 26 -27.28 -0.35 8.15
C THR A 26 -25.82 0.05 7.86
N ARG A 27 -25.21 -0.54 6.81
CA ARG A 27 -23.87 -0.12 6.35
C ARG A 27 -23.80 1.40 6.15
N MET A 28 -24.88 2.00 5.67
CA MET A 28 -24.99 3.45 5.48
C MET A 28 -25.01 4.21 6.81
N ASP A 29 -25.63 3.67 7.84
CA ASP A 29 -25.69 4.29 9.16
C ASP A 29 -24.36 4.19 9.89
N PHE A 30 -23.63 3.08 9.73
CA PHE A 30 -22.25 2.94 10.16
C PHE A 30 -21.36 4.02 9.53
N PHE A 31 -21.44 4.20 8.20
CA PHE A 31 -20.67 5.23 7.50
C PHE A 31 -21.12 6.66 7.85
N LYS A 32 -22.42 6.89 8.06
CA LYS A 32 -22.92 8.19 8.53
C LYS A 32 -22.43 8.49 9.96
N LYS A 33 -22.49 7.53 10.87
CA LYS A 33 -21.99 7.68 12.24
C LYS A 33 -20.48 7.89 12.28
N ALA A 34 -19.71 7.17 11.44
CA ALA A 34 -18.29 7.38 11.28
C ALA A 34 -17.96 8.76 10.70
N ALA A 35 -18.77 9.28 9.77
CA ALA A 35 -18.61 10.61 9.19
C ALA A 35 -19.00 11.74 10.17
N VAL A 36 -20.04 11.55 10.97
CA VAL A 36 -20.49 12.54 11.98
C VAL A 36 -19.60 12.47 13.23
N GLY A 37 -19.17 11.28 13.65
CA GLY A 37 -18.22 11.11 14.77
C GLY A 37 -16.82 11.62 14.49
N GLY A 38 -16.40 11.70 13.22
CA GLY A 38 -15.09 12.22 12.82
C GLY A 38 -14.92 13.73 12.96
N GLY A 39 -16.02 14.48 13.14
CA GLY A 39 -15.98 15.94 13.28
C GLY A 39 -15.81 16.47 14.70
N THR A 40 -15.99 15.65 15.74
CA THR A 40 -16.01 16.11 17.14
C THR A 40 -14.98 15.42 18.05
N LEU A 41 -14.11 14.55 17.55
CA LEU A 41 -13.11 13.82 18.34
C LEU A 41 -11.76 14.55 18.51
N VAL A 42 -11.69 15.86 18.27
CA VAL A 42 -10.47 16.65 18.53
C VAL A 42 -10.34 17.10 20.00
N ALA A 43 -11.37 16.89 20.84
CA ALA A 43 -11.37 17.42 22.22
C ALA A 43 -11.57 16.36 23.32
N GLY A 44 -11.38 15.08 23.07
CA GLY A 44 -11.58 14.02 24.06
C GLY A 44 -10.63 12.84 23.89
N GLY A 45 -9.37 13.10 24.12
CA GLY A 45 -8.35 12.03 24.11
C GLY A 45 -8.44 11.18 25.36
N ALA A 46 -9.22 10.13 25.39
CA ALA A 46 -9.01 8.94 26.22
C ALA A 46 -10.30 8.10 26.23
N LEU A 47 -10.45 7.11 25.38
CA LEU A 47 -11.23 5.88 25.61
C LEU A 47 -11.50 5.09 24.32
N MET A 48 -10.52 5.02 23.42
CA MET A 48 -10.50 3.98 22.38
C MET A 48 -9.11 3.38 22.37
N GLY A 49 -8.90 2.45 23.30
CA GLY A 49 -7.65 1.68 23.35
C GLY A 49 -7.47 0.92 22.05
N GLY A 50 -6.44 1.26 21.28
CA GLY A 50 -5.88 0.40 20.28
C GLY A 50 -5.98 0.84 18.81
N LEU A 51 -6.76 1.82 18.42
CA LEU A 51 -6.64 2.36 17.05
C LEU A 51 -5.53 3.42 17.04
N PRO A 52 -4.46 3.21 16.25
CA PRO A 52 -3.48 4.27 16.05
C PRO A 52 -4.23 5.48 15.50
N ALA A 53 -3.99 6.65 16.10
CA ALA A 53 -4.59 7.89 15.64
C ALA A 53 -4.32 8.04 14.13
N LEU A 54 -5.35 7.88 13.31
CA LEU A 54 -5.33 8.11 11.85
C LEU A 54 -5.29 9.62 11.58
N ALA A 55 -4.56 10.35 12.41
CA ALA A 55 -4.30 11.78 12.24
C ALA A 55 -3.08 11.99 11.34
N ALA A 56 -3.11 11.39 10.15
CA ALA A 56 -2.41 12.01 9.03
C ALA A 56 -3.21 13.28 8.74
N ALA A 57 -2.54 14.45 8.78
CA ALA A 57 -3.16 15.70 8.38
C ALA A 57 -3.83 15.48 7.01
N THR A 58 -5.17 15.42 7.01
CA THR A 58 -5.93 15.15 5.79
C THR A 58 -5.75 16.35 4.89
N THR A 59 -5.01 16.17 3.82
CA THR A 59 -4.93 17.18 2.76
C THR A 59 -6.34 17.32 2.17
N ARG A 60 -6.77 18.55 1.88
CA ARG A 60 -8.08 18.78 1.27
C ARG A 60 -8.21 17.97 -0.02
N LYS A 61 -9.16 17.04 -0.06
CA LYS A 61 -9.44 16.20 -1.23
C LYS A 61 -9.76 17.06 -2.45
N SER A 62 -9.07 16.84 -3.55
CA SER A 62 -9.29 17.53 -4.82
C SER A 62 -8.67 16.74 -5.97
N LYS A 63 -9.14 16.95 -7.22
CA LYS A 63 -8.52 16.35 -8.41
C LYS A 63 -7.04 16.74 -8.56
N LYS A 64 -6.66 17.95 -8.15
CA LYS A 64 -5.26 18.41 -8.13
C LYS A 64 -4.44 17.60 -7.13
N ASN A 65 -5.01 17.31 -5.97
CA ASN A 65 -4.37 16.46 -4.96
C ASN A 65 -4.23 15.03 -5.45
N ASP A 66 -5.27 14.46 -6.09
CA ASP A 66 -5.19 13.12 -6.69
C ASP A 66 -4.07 13.03 -7.73
N THR A 67 -3.92 14.07 -8.57
CA THR A 67 -2.81 14.14 -9.53
C THR A 67 -1.45 14.16 -8.83
N ALA A 68 -1.32 14.88 -7.72
CA ALA A 68 -0.08 14.90 -6.94
C ALA A 68 0.20 13.54 -6.29
N ILE A 69 -0.82 12.88 -5.73
CA ILE A 69 -0.73 11.53 -5.17
C ILE A 69 -0.34 10.52 -6.26
N LEU A 70 -0.96 10.56 -7.44
CA LEU A 70 -0.63 9.67 -8.55
C LEU A 70 0.82 9.85 -9.03
N LYS A 71 1.32 11.09 -9.13
CA LYS A 71 2.72 11.34 -9.47
C LYS A 71 3.67 10.81 -8.40
N PHE A 72 3.34 11.01 -7.14
CA PHE A 72 4.09 10.47 -6.02
C PHE A 72 4.12 8.94 -6.05
N ALA A 73 2.96 8.29 -6.19
CA ALA A 73 2.89 6.84 -6.32
C ALA A 73 3.73 6.35 -7.51
N LEU A 74 3.53 6.92 -8.70
CA LEU A 74 4.27 6.53 -9.91
C LEU A 74 5.80 6.72 -9.75
N THR A 75 6.26 7.66 -8.92
CA THR A 75 7.70 7.79 -8.61
C THR A 75 8.20 6.60 -7.81
N LEU A 76 7.43 6.11 -6.85
CA LEU A 76 7.79 4.94 -6.05
C LEU A 76 7.77 3.67 -6.89
N GLU A 77 6.73 3.47 -7.69
CA GLU A 77 6.65 2.32 -8.60
C GLU A 77 7.78 2.29 -9.63
N TYR A 78 8.21 3.44 -10.15
CA TYR A 78 9.40 3.48 -11.01
C TYR A 78 10.65 3.06 -10.27
N LEU A 79 10.82 3.47 -9.01
CA LEU A 79 11.95 3.06 -8.17
C LEU A 79 11.94 1.54 -7.96
N GLU A 80 10.81 0.97 -7.56
CA GLU A 80 10.66 -0.46 -7.28
C GLU A 80 10.80 -1.29 -8.55
N ALA A 81 10.12 -0.93 -9.63
CA ALA A 81 10.28 -1.61 -10.92
C ALA A 81 11.73 -1.61 -11.42
N ALA A 82 12.44 -0.49 -11.31
CA ALA A 82 13.84 -0.41 -11.70
C ALA A 82 14.74 -1.27 -10.81
N PHE A 83 14.50 -1.26 -9.49
CA PHE A 83 15.23 -2.08 -8.52
C PHE A 83 15.09 -3.58 -8.81
N TYR A 84 13.87 -4.05 -9.00
CA TYR A 84 13.63 -5.46 -9.33
C TYR A 84 14.14 -5.83 -10.73
N ASN A 85 14.03 -4.93 -11.70
CA ASN A 85 14.58 -5.16 -13.04
C ASN A 85 16.10 -5.32 -13.00
N GLU A 86 16.82 -4.49 -12.25
CA GLU A 86 18.27 -4.60 -12.09
C GLU A 86 18.64 -5.89 -11.35
N ALA A 87 17.98 -6.21 -10.25
CA ALA A 87 18.29 -7.36 -9.42
C ALA A 87 18.06 -8.69 -10.16
N VAL A 88 16.92 -8.85 -10.85
CA VAL A 88 16.59 -10.08 -11.59
C VAL A 88 17.55 -10.29 -12.76
N ASN A 89 17.94 -9.22 -13.46
CA ASN A 89 18.85 -9.30 -14.60
C ASN A 89 20.34 -9.36 -14.18
N GLY A 90 20.66 -9.01 -12.95
CA GLY A 90 22.03 -8.93 -12.43
C GLY A 90 22.68 -10.27 -12.11
N GLY A 91 21.89 -11.36 -12.02
CA GLY A 91 22.41 -12.73 -11.82
C GLY A 91 22.86 -13.04 -10.39
N ALA A 92 22.68 -12.13 -9.43
CA ALA A 92 23.08 -12.33 -8.03
C ALA A 92 22.06 -13.13 -7.19
N LEU A 93 20.84 -13.30 -7.71
CA LEU A 93 19.76 -13.97 -7.02
C LEU A 93 19.60 -15.42 -7.46
N SER A 94 19.17 -16.29 -6.55
CA SER A 94 18.95 -17.71 -6.81
C SER A 94 17.77 -18.26 -6.02
N GLY A 95 17.32 -19.46 -6.39
CA GLY A 95 16.31 -20.21 -5.66
C GLY A 95 15.03 -19.41 -5.39
N GLU A 96 14.48 -19.55 -4.21
CA GLU A 96 13.24 -18.93 -3.77
C GLU A 96 13.25 -17.39 -3.83
N VAL A 97 14.42 -16.79 -3.60
CA VAL A 97 14.58 -15.33 -3.68
C VAL A 97 14.44 -14.83 -5.11
N LEU A 98 15.06 -15.53 -6.07
CA LEU A 98 14.94 -15.18 -7.49
C LEU A 98 13.50 -15.33 -7.97
N GLU A 99 12.80 -16.40 -7.57
CA GLU A 99 11.41 -16.62 -7.96
C GLU A 99 10.49 -15.53 -7.36
N ALA A 100 10.68 -15.16 -6.08
CA ALA A 100 9.95 -14.06 -5.47
C ALA A 100 10.23 -12.73 -6.21
N ALA A 101 11.51 -12.45 -6.50
CA ALA A 101 11.90 -11.23 -7.19
C ALA A 101 11.29 -11.12 -8.60
N LYS A 102 11.21 -12.22 -9.37
CA LYS A 102 10.56 -12.26 -10.69
C LYS A 102 9.05 -11.96 -10.61
N ILE A 103 8.38 -12.51 -9.60
CA ILE A 103 6.95 -12.26 -9.40
C ILE A 103 6.72 -10.78 -9.10
N VAL A 104 7.47 -10.22 -8.15
CA VAL A 104 7.34 -8.80 -7.78
C VAL A 104 7.76 -7.90 -8.94
N GLN A 105 8.83 -8.21 -9.67
CA GLN A 105 9.21 -7.49 -10.90
C GLN A 105 8.04 -7.36 -11.88
N ALA A 106 7.31 -8.45 -12.12
CA ALA A 106 6.16 -8.44 -13.02
C ALA A 106 5.01 -7.57 -12.49
N HIS A 107 4.78 -7.58 -11.17
CA HIS A 107 3.79 -6.76 -10.52
C HIS A 107 4.14 -5.28 -10.61
N GLU A 108 5.37 -4.88 -10.24
CA GLU A 108 5.82 -3.48 -10.28
C GLU A 108 5.80 -2.89 -11.69
N ASN A 109 6.23 -3.66 -12.70
CA ASN A 109 6.10 -3.23 -14.08
C ASN A 109 4.63 -3.04 -14.49
N THR A 110 3.70 -3.82 -13.93
CA THR A 110 2.26 -3.70 -14.18
C THR A 110 1.68 -2.48 -13.43
N HIS A 111 2.09 -2.22 -12.20
CA HIS A 111 1.73 -1.04 -11.42
C HIS A 111 2.16 0.24 -12.17
N VAL A 112 3.42 0.31 -12.61
CA VAL A 112 3.92 1.42 -13.44
C VAL A 112 3.07 1.60 -14.69
N LYS A 113 2.80 0.52 -15.45
CA LYS A 113 1.97 0.58 -16.65
C LYS A 113 0.58 1.13 -16.35
N THR A 114 -0.04 0.68 -15.27
CA THR A 114 -1.38 1.12 -14.84
C THR A 114 -1.37 2.59 -14.45
N LEU A 115 -0.46 3.03 -13.59
CA LEU A 115 -0.42 4.43 -13.14
C LEU A 115 -0.08 5.40 -14.28
N LYS A 116 0.70 4.99 -15.27
CA LYS A 116 0.96 5.79 -16.49
C LYS A 116 -0.28 6.07 -17.33
N THR A 117 -1.34 5.29 -17.20
CA THR A 117 -2.63 5.59 -17.85
C THR A 117 -3.37 6.73 -17.14
N LEU A 118 -3.11 6.93 -15.84
CA LEU A 118 -3.80 7.89 -14.99
C LEU A 118 -3.05 9.23 -14.90
N VAL A 119 -1.71 9.19 -15.01
CA VAL A 119 -0.88 10.39 -14.88
C VAL A 119 0.37 10.28 -15.74
N LYS A 120 0.82 11.43 -16.27
CA LYS A 120 2.10 11.51 -17.02
C LYS A 120 3.21 11.99 -16.08
N LEU A 121 4.27 11.19 -16.02
CA LEU A 121 5.50 11.51 -15.31
C LEU A 121 6.65 10.79 -16.03
N LYS A 122 7.76 11.49 -16.24
CA LYS A 122 9.00 10.88 -16.73
C LYS A 122 9.64 10.07 -15.61
N SER A 123 10.13 8.87 -15.93
CA SER A 123 10.90 8.08 -14.96
C SER A 123 12.17 8.83 -14.55
N PRO A 124 12.46 8.90 -13.26
CA PRO A 124 13.80 9.28 -12.80
C PRO A 124 14.88 8.30 -13.28
N THR A 125 16.13 8.68 -13.11
CA THR A 125 17.27 7.76 -13.20
C THR A 125 17.60 7.22 -11.80
N PHE A 126 18.13 5.99 -11.76
CA PHE A 126 18.39 5.29 -10.50
C PHE A 126 19.81 4.75 -10.46
N ASP A 127 20.37 4.72 -9.26
CA ASP A 127 21.59 3.99 -8.91
C ASP A 127 21.32 3.25 -7.60
N PHE A 128 21.21 1.94 -7.69
CA PHE A 128 20.98 1.09 -6.52
C PHE A 128 22.26 0.69 -5.82
N GLN A 129 23.39 1.23 -6.26
CA GLN A 129 24.70 0.98 -5.67
C GLN A 129 25.02 -0.54 -5.66
N ASN A 130 25.31 -1.10 -4.50
CA ASN A 130 25.57 -2.53 -4.37
C ASN A 130 24.37 -3.35 -3.87
N THR A 131 23.19 -2.71 -3.72
CA THR A 131 22.04 -3.37 -3.07
C THR A 131 21.38 -4.47 -3.91
N THR A 132 21.74 -4.57 -5.18
CA THR A 132 21.30 -5.63 -6.12
C THR A 132 22.41 -6.64 -6.44
N LYS A 133 23.61 -6.47 -5.85
CA LYS A 133 24.82 -7.25 -6.20
C LYS A 133 25.02 -8.49 -5.34
N ASP A 134 24.31 -8.62 -4.23
CA ASP A 134 24.25 -9.82 -3.41
C ASP A 134 22.84 -10.06 -2.88
N GLN A 135 22.52 -11.33 -2.64
CA GLN A 135 21.17 -11.74 -2.29
C GLN A 135 20.72 -11.24 -0.91
N ALA A 136 21.60 -11.19 0.07
CA ALA A 136 21.25 -10.78 1.43
C ALA A 136 20.92 -9.27 1.48
N THR A 137 21.75 -8.45 0.86
CA THR A 137 21.54 -7.01 0.74
C THR A 137 20.29 -6.70 -0.09
N PHE A 138 20.05 -7.47 -1.17
CA PHE A 138 18.83 -7.36 -1.95
C PHE A 138 17.58 -7.61 -1.09
N ILE A 139 17.53 -8.72 -0.36
CA ILE A 139 16.37 -9.06 0.49
C ILE A 139 16.09 -7.96 1.50
N ALA A 140 17.13 -7.47 2.19
CA ALA A 140 17.00 -6.42 3.19
C ALA A 140 16.54 -5.08 2.59
N THR A 141 16.95 -4.78 1.36
CA THR A 141 16.54 -3.57 0.65
C THR A 141 15.12 -3.71 0.11
N ALA A 142 14.79 -4.84 -0.50
CA ALA A 142 13.46 -5.16 -0.98
C ALA A 142 12.43 -5.02 0.15
N GLN A 143 12.67 -5.64 1.30
CA GLN A 143 11.78 -5.48 2.47
C GLN A 143 11.55 -3.99 2.82
N LYS A 144 12.59 -3.14 2.80
CA LYS A 144 12.45 -1.72 3.13
C LYS A 144 11.65 -0.95 2.09
N LEU A 145 11.83 -1.27 0.80
CA LEU A 145 11.09 -0.63 -0.28
C LEU A 145 9.61 -0.99 -0.19
N GLU A 146 9.28 -2.28 -0.10
CA GLU A 146 7.90 -2.75 0.02
C GLU A 146 7.20 -2.20 1.28
N ASP A 147 7.88 -2.20 2.43
CA ASP A 147 7.37 -1.57 3.66
C ASP A 147 7.12 -0.08 3.48
N THR A 148 7.87 0.57 2.61
CA THR A 148 7.70 1.98 2.28
C THR A 148 6.51 2.20 1.35
N GLY A 149 6.31 1.33 0.36
CA GLY A 149 5.13 1.29 -0.50
C GLY A 149 3.84 1.15 0.30
N VAL A 150 3.76 0.17 1.20
CA VAL A 150 2.60 -0.02 2.11
C VAL A 150 2.30 1.27 2.89
N LYS A 151 3.32 1.89 3.51
CA LYS A 151 3.15 3.14 4.28
C LYS A 151 2.72 4.31 3.40
N ALA A 152 3.22 4.37 2.17
CA ALA A 152 2.91 5.42 1.21
C ALA A 152 1.44 5.33 0.76
N TYR A 153 1.01 4.17 0.29
CA TYR A 153 -0.36 3.96 -0.17
C TYR A 153 -1.39 4.11 0.96
N SER A 154 -1.16 3.49 2.11
CA SER A 154 -2.05 3.63 3.28
C SER A 154 -2.12 5.07 3.78
N GLY A 155 -1.02 5.83 3.70
CA GLY A 155 -0.98 7.23 4.09
C GLY A 155 -1.70 8.19 3.13
N GLN A 156 -1.81 7.81 1.84
CA GLN A 156 -2.47 8.67 0.83
C GLN A 156 -3.92 8.28 0.54
N ALA A 157 -4.32 7.02 0.75
CA ALA A 157 -5.69 6.56 0.48
C ALA A 157 -6.78 7.47 1.08
N PRO A 158 -6.68 7.94 2.34
CA PRO A 158 -7.68 8.85 2.93
C PRO A 158 -7.76 10.21 2.25
N ASN A 159 -6.75 10.61 1.49
CA ASN A 159 -6.64 11.92 0.85
C ASN A 159 -7.15 11.93 -0.60
N ILE A 160 -7.50 10.78 -1.16
CA ILE A 160 -7.96 10.64 -2.54
C ILE A 160 -9.44 11.03 -2.64
N LEU A 161 -9.76 11.85 -3.67
CA LEU A 161 -11.12 12.29 -3.98
C LEU A 161 -11.84 11.32 -4.91
N GLN A 162 -11.18 10.92 -6.00
CA GLN A 162 -11.80 10.19 -7.10
C GLN A 162 -11.89 8.70 -6.78
N PRO A 163 -13.08 8.07 -6.83
CA PRO A 163 -13.24 6.64 -6.51
C PRO A 163 -12.37 5.72 -7.38
N THR A 164 -12.18 6.05 -8.66
CA THR A 164 -11.34 5.28 -9.58
C THR A 164 -9.86 5.31 -9.18
N VAL A 165 -9.38 6.46 -8.73
CA VAL A 165 -8.01 6.61 -8.22
C VAL A 165 -7.85 5.87 -6.89
N LEU A 166 -8.86 5.96 -6.01
CA LEU A 166 -8.86 5.22 -4.75
C LEU A 166 -8.87 3.70 -4.98
N ALA A 167 -9.70 3.21 -5.91
CA ALA A 167 -9.75 1.79 -6.25
C ALA A 167 -8.39 1.29 -6.77
N ALA A 168 -7.73 2.04 -7.66
CA ALA A 168 -6.41 1.70 -8.14
C ALA A 168 -5.38 1.68 -6.98
N ALA A 169 -5.35 2.73 -6.15
CA ALA A 169 -4.43 2.83 -5.03
C ALA A 169 -4.61 1.70 -4.00
N THR A 170 -5.85 1.34 -3.67
CA THR A 170 -6.13 0.27 -2.70
C THR A 170 -5.84 -1.12 -3.28
N SER A 171 -6.04 -1.32 -4.58
CA SER A 171 -5.68 -2.56 -5.26
C SER A 171 -4.15 -2.78 -5.24
N ILE A 172 -3.36 -1.74 -5.49
CA ILE A 172 -1.91 -1.79 -5.36
C ILE A 172 -1.52 -2.02 -3.90
N LEU A 173 -2.02 -1.24 -2.95
CA LEU A 173 -1.73 -1.36 -1.51
C LEU A 173 -1.81 -2.81 -1.00
N THR A 174 -2.84 -3.55 -1.42
CA THR A 174 -3.00 -4.96 -0.98
C THR A 174 -1.95 -5.89 -1.58
N VAL A 175 -1.39 -5.55 -2.74
CA VAL A 175 -0.29 -6.29 -3.36
C VAL A 175 1.02 -5.95 -2.66
N GLU A 176 1.31 -4.66 -2.43
CA GLU A 176 2.47 -4.18 -1.66
C GLU A 176 2.58 -4.87 -0.29
N ALA A 177 1.45 -5.00 0.43
CA ALA A 177 1.43 -5.68 1.72
C ALA A 177 1.85 -7.16 1.61
N ARG A 178 1.50 -7.84 0.52
CA ARG A 178 1.93 -9.22 0.24
C ARG A 178 3.41 -9.30 -0.11
N HIS A 179 3.91 -8.37 -0.90
CA HIS A 179 5.34 -8.26 -1.22
C HIS A 179 6.16 -8.03 0.07
N ALA A 180 5.77 -7.03 0.87
CA ALA A 180 6.41 -6.73 2.15
C ALA A 180 6.44 -7.96 3.09
N SER A 181 5.31 -8.67 3.21
CA SER A 181 5.22 -9.92 3.99
C SER A 181 6.20 -10.98 3.47
N ARG A 182 6.27 -11.15 2.15
CA ARG A 182 7.17 -12.11 1.53
C ARG A 182 8.63 -11.80 1.79
N PHE A 183 9.06 -10.55 1.58
CA PHE A 183 10.45 -10.16 1.82
C PHE A 183 10.82 -10.12 3.29
N ARG A 184 9.89 -9.82 4.19
CA ARG A 184 10.11 -10.00 5.64
C ARG A 184 10.41 -11.47 5.96
N THR A 185 9.63 -12.41 5.42
CA THR A 185 9.87 -13.85 5.61
C THR A 185 11.24 -14.27 5.09
N LEU A 186 11.60 -13.85 3.88
CA LEU A 186 12.91 -14.14 3.28
C LEU A 186 14.07 -13.52 4.07
N ASN A 187 13.82 -12.42 4.77
CA ASN A 187 14.80 -11.73 5.63
C ASN A 187 14.82 -12.27 7.08
N GLY A 188 14.10 -13.36 7.36
CA GLY A 188 14.00 -13.94 8.71
C GLY A 188 13.21 -13.09 9.71
N ALA A 189 12.46 -12.09 9.25
CA ALA A 189 11.64 -11.23 10.09
C ALA A 189 10.20 -11.76 10.22
N ASN A 190 9.44 -11.20 11.17
CA ASN A 190 8.03 -11.53 11.30
C ASN A 190 7.26 -11.04 10.06
N PHE A 191 6.56 -11.96 9.39
CA PHE A 191 5.79 -11.66 8.17
C PHE A 191 4.65 -10.66 8.39
N ALA A 192 4.04 -10.64 9.59
CA ALA A 192 2.95 -9.75 9.98
C ALA A 192 3.21 -9.16 11.39
N PRO A 193 4.12 -8.16 11.49
CA PRO A 193 4.61 -7.66 12.78
C PRO A 193 3.57 -6.89 13.59
N ALA A 194 2.49 -6.44 12.96
CA ALA A 194 1.44 -5.66 13.60
C ALA A 194 0.08 -5.99 12.99
N ALA A 195 -1.00 -5.78 13.75
CA ALA A 195 -2.38 -5.95 13.28
C ALA A 195 -2.83 -4.82 12.33
N PHE A 196 -2.15 -3.67 12.35
CA PHE A 196 -2.44 -2.51 11.52
C PHE A 196 -1.14 -1.92 10.97
N ASP A 197 -1.13 -1.63 9.67
CA ASP A 197 -0.02 -0.92 9.06
C ASP A 197 -0.01 0.55 9.48
N LYS A 198 1.19 1.08 9.68
CA LYS A 198 1.37 2.49 10.06
C LYS A 198 1.48 3.35 8.81
N PRO A 199 0.50 4.22 8.52
CA PRO A 199 0.56 5.12 7.38
C PRO A 199 1.67 6.17 7.57
N ALA A 200 2.23 6.66 6.45
CA ALA A 200 3.18 7.76 6.48
C ALA A 200 2.77 8.89 5.52
N SER A 201 3.13 10.13 5.88
CA SER A 201 2.88 11.26 5.00
C SER A 201 3.80 11.22 3.76
N MET A 202 3.33 11.78 2.65
CA MET A 202 4.15 11.93 1.42
C MET A 202 5.52 12.55 1.72
N LYS A 203 5.57 13.60 2.56
CA LYS A 203 6.81 14.26 2.98
C LYS A 203 7.77 13.29 3.69
N ALA A 204 7.26 12.45 4.58
CA ALA A 204 8.08 11.48 5.31
C ALA A 204 8.63 10.40 4.35
N ILE A 205 7.81 9.89 3.45
CA ILE A 205 8.23 8.91 2.45
C ILE A 205 9.29 9.50 1.51
N LEU A 206 9.04 10.69 0.94
CA LEU A 206 10.02 11.34 0.05
C LEU A 206 11.35 11.61 0.76
N LYS A 207 11.32 11.96 2.05
CA LYS A 207 12.54 12.09 2.87
C LYS A 207 13.27 10.75 3.00
N ALA A 208 12.55 9.66 3.27
CA ALA A 208 13.13 8.32 3.39
C ALA A 208 13.74 7.85 2.05
N VAL A 209 13.01 8.02 0.94
CA VAL A 209 13.49 7.68 -0.41
C VAL A 209 14.72 8.52 -0.78
N LYS A 210 14.72 9.82 -0.51
CA LYS A 210 15.90 10.67 -0.75
C LYS A 210 17.12 10.21 0.06
N ALA A 211 16.91 9.73 1.27
CA ALA A 211 18.00 9.25 2.15
C ALA A 211 18.65 7.95 1.64
N THR A 212 18.01 7.19 0.74
CA THR A 212 18.64 6.03 0.11
C THR A 212 19.72 6.42 -0.90
N GLY A 213 19.62 7.60 -1.50
CA GLY A 213 20.47 8.03 -2.61
C GLY A 213 20.17 7.34 -3.93
N PHE A 214 19.10 6.55 -4.02
CA PHE A 214 18.80 5.74 -5.22
C PHE A 214 18.31 6.55 -6.41
N ILE A 215 17.65 7.69 -6.18
CA ILE A 215 17.20 8.58 -7.27
C ILE A 215 18.33 9.58 -7.55
N THR A 216 18.83 9.58 -8.79
CA THR A 216 20.01 10.37 -9.21
C THR A 216 19.68 11.48 -10.22
N GLY A 217 18.48 11.47 -10.85
CA GLY A 217 18.08 12.48 -11.83
C GLY A 217 16.61 12.51 -12.18
#